data_bb22d0827b4d2cadba26d9d3f8aa0855
#
_entry.id   bb22d0827b4d2cadba26d9d3f8aa0855
#
_cell.length_a   1.000
_cell.length_b   1.000
_cell.length_c   1.000
_cell.angle_alpha   90.00
_cell.angle_beta   90.00
_cell.angle_gamma   90.00
#
_symmetry.space_group_name_H-M   'P 1'
#
loop_
_entity.id
_entity.type
_entity.pdbx_description
1 polymer ?
#
loop_
_entity_poly.entity_id
_entity_poly.type
_entity_poly.pdbx_seq_one_letter_code
_entity_poly.pdbx_strand_id
1 'polypeptide(L)'
;MNRMRSVLLATAAAMVATTSYAADQQLSGSVASAAGQKLDGVTVSAKMVGGTITTSVYTDADGNYYFPPMPEGQYKVWAQALGFERVNADVNLSANRRQNLSLRTIADAETKWRQLPGELVMAALPEENAEDVHMKQILNNNCNGCHVPSYILQFKFDETGWSRVIDLMKVIGGGLPQDRPANQIMQMNQQRLSAYLAKVRGPNSGAPKIVERPRPSGEAARVVWQLYDVERVPDAGARFLPGPATLDNDGTN
;
A
#
# COMPACT_ATOMS: atom_id res chain seq x y z
N MET A 1 -80.44 27.16 -33.91
CA MET A 1 -79.29 27.84 -33.31
C MET A 1 -78.56 26.83 -32.47
N ASN A 2 -77.59 26.08 -33.07
CA ASN A 2 -76.79 25.05 -32.41
C ASN A 2 -75.37 25.61 -32.17
N ARG A 3 -75.00 25.72 -30.93
CA ARG A 3 -73.61 26.01 -30.57
C ARG A 3 -72.86 24.68 -30.35
N MET A 4 -71.99 24.34 -31.27
CA MET A 4 -71.03 23.27 -31.13
C MET A 4 -69.90 23.76 -30.18
N ARG A 5 -69.73 23.04 -29.06
CA ARG A 5 -68.56 23.23 -28.14
C ARG A 5 -67.47 22.27 -28.55
N SER A 6 -66.41 22.79 -29.10
CA SER A 6 -65.18 22.03 -29.36
C SER A 6 -64.43 21.79 -28.05
N VAL A 7 -64.25 20.51 -27.69
CA VAL A 7 -63.42 20.05 -26.58
C VAL A 7 -62.05 19.79 -27.14
N LEU A 8 -61.07 20.59 -26.75
CA LEU A 8 -59.64 20.33 -27.01
C LEU A 8 -59.12 19.36 -25.95
N LEU A 9 -58.83 18.11 -26.34
CA LEU A 9 -58.04 17.19 -25.51
C LEU A 9 -56.54 17.53 -25.63
N ALA A 10 -55.97 18.04 -24.55
CA ALA A 10 -54.52 18.18 -24.43
C ALA A 10 -53.93 16.86 -23.88
N THR A 11 -53.26 16.09 -24.74
CA THR A 11 -52.49 14.91 -24.35
C THR A 11 -51.13 15.39 -23.79
N ALA A 12 -50.98 15.30 -22.48
CA ALA A 12 -49.67 15.49 -21.83
C ALA A 12 -48.84 14.21 -22.00
N ALA A 13 -47.82 14.26 -22.85
CA ALA A 13 -46.83 13.20 -22.97
C ALA A 13 -45.89 13.26 -21.75
N ALA A 14 -46.05 12.36 -20.80
CA ALA A 14 -45.12 12.15 -19.71
C ALA A 14 -43.83 11.55 -20.24
N MET A 15 -42.73 12.32 -20.32
CA MET A 15 -41.37 11.80 -20.53
C MET A 15 -40.94 11.05 -19.27
N VAL A 16 -40.99 9.73 -19.33
CA VAL A 16 -40.36 8.90 -18.32
C VAL A 16 -38.87 8.93 -18.60
N ALA A 17 -38.12 9.71 -17.80
CA ALA A 17 -36.66 9.64 -17.79
C ALA A 17 -36.25 8.28 -17.23
N THR A 18 -35.90 7.32 -18.10
CA THR A 18 -35.26 6.09 -17.69
C THR A 18 -33.85 6.41 -17.22
N THR A 19 -33.63 6.43 -15.91
CA THR A 19 -32.30 6.40 -15.35
C THR A 19 -31.69 5.06 -15.72
N SER A 20 -30.82 5.05 -16.73
CA SER A 20 -29.95 3.89 -17.00
C SER A 20 -29.01 3.73 -15.82
N TYR A 21 -29.29 2.81 -14.92
CA TYR A 21 -28.26 2.29 -14.03
C TYR A 21 -27.22 1.60 -14.91
N ALA A 22 -26.00 2.09 -14.88
CA ALA A 22 -24.87 1.40 -15.50
C ALA A 22 -24.85 -0.04 -14.95
N ALA A 23 -24.91 -1.03 -15.83
CA ALA A 23 -24.88 -2.42 -15.40
C ALA A 23 -23.51 -2.73 -14.81
N ASP A 24 -23.50 -3.31 -13.61
CA ASP A 24 -22.26 -3.77 -13.01
C ASP A 24 -21.61 -4.85 -13.87
N GLN A 25 -20.31 -4.73 -14.10
CA GLN A 25 -19.53 -5.63 -14.93
C GLN A 25 -18.54 -6.42 -14.06
N GLN A 26 -18.20 -7.63 -14.49
CA GLN A 26 -17.24 -8.48 -13.80
C GLN A 26 -15.86 -8.41 -14.44
N LEU A 27 -14.85 -8.01 -13.65
CA LEU A 27 -13.45 -8.11 -14.00
C LEU A 27 -12.85 -9.38 -13.40
N SER A 28 -12.18 -10.18 -14.21
CA SER A 28 -11.48 -11.39 -13.78
C SER A 28 -10.17 -11.55 -14.55
N GLY A 29 -9.40 -12.56 -14.23
CA GLY A 29 -8.16 -12.86 -14.93
C GLY A 29 -7.30 -13.88 -14.22
N SER A 30 -6.03 -13.92 -14.61
CA SER A 30 -5.04 -14.76 -13.97
C SER A 30 -3.72 -14.00 -13.78
N VAL A 31 -2.95 -14.41 -12.77
CA VAL A 31 -1.61 -13.92 -12.53
C VAL A 31 -0.63 -15.08 -12.61
N ALA A 32 0.42 -14.90 -13.41
CA ALA A 32 1.51 -15.85 -13.54
C ALA A 32 2.86 -15.14 -13.41
N SER A 33 3.91 -15.87 -13.10
CA SER A 33 5.28 -15.36 -13.24
C SER A 33 5.64 -15.20 -14.72
N ALA A 34 6.68 -14.43 -15.00
CA ALA A 34 7.23 -14.33 -16.37
C ALA A 34 7.67 -15.69 -16.95
N ALA A 35 7.95 -16.68 -16.09
CA ALA A 35 8.24 -18.06 -16.48
C ALA A 35 6.99 -18.92 -16.71
N GLY A 36 5.77 -18.34 -16.61
CA GLY A 36 4.51 -19.03 -16.81
C GLY A 36 3.98 -19.79 -15.59
N GLN A 37 4.67 -19.73 -14.44
CA GLN A 37 4.18 -20.38 -13.22
C GLN A 37 2.98 -19.60 -12.67
N LYS A 38 1.89 -20.31 -12.37
CA LYS A 38 0.71 -19.74 -11.69
C LYS A 38 1.09 -19.24 -10.31
N LEU A 39 0.59 -18.07 -9.94
CA LEU A 39 0.90 -17.44 -8.65
C LEU A 39 -0.37 -17.30 -7.80
N ASP A 40 -0.43 -18.06 -6.72
CA ASP A 40 -1.47 -17.98 -5.69
C ASP A 40 -1.23 -16.83 -4.70
N GLY A 41 -2.29 -16.34 -4.07
CA GLY A 41 -2.22 -15.30 -3.02
C GLY A 41 -1.60 -13.97 -3.45
N VAL A 42 -1.55 -13.69 -4.75
CA VAL A 42 -1.13 -12.39 -5.27
C VAL A 42 -2.25 -11.39 -5.08
N THR A 43 -1.95 -10.23 -4.55
CA THR A 43 -2.92 -9.13 -4.48
C THR A 43 -3.13 -8.53 -5.86
N VAL A 44 -4.38 -8.51 -6.31
CA VAL A 44 -4.80 -7.78 -7.51
C VAL A 44 -5.75 -6.67 -7.09
N SER A 45 -5.45 -5.46 -7.49
CA SER A 45 -6.20 -4.26 -7.11
C SER A 45 -6.73 -3.56 -8.35
N ALA A 46 -7.89 -2.93 -8.22
CA ALA A 46 -8.51 -2.12 -9.26
C ALA A 46 -9.05 -0.82 -8.66
N LYS A 47 -8.77 0.28 -9.34
CA LYS A 47 -9.27 1.62 -8.98
C LYS A 47 -9.82 2.31 -10.21
N MET A 48 -11.04 2.82 -10.13
CA MET A 48 -11.62 3.62 -11.21
C MET A 48 -10.83 4.93 -11.36
N VAL A 49 -10.56 5.33 -12.59
CA VAL A 49 -9.90 6.60 -12.87
C VAL A 49 -10.76 7.76 -12.34
N GLY A 50 -10.19 8.61 -11.50
CA GLY A 50 -10.90 9.67 -10.79
C GLY A 50 -11.72 9.19 -9.58
N GLY A 51 -11.74 7.89 -9.28
CA GLY A 51 -12.43 7.35 -8.10
C GLY A 51 -11.55 7.39 -6.85
N THR A 52 -12.18 7.23 -5.70
CA THR A 52 -11.53 7.24 -4.37
C THR A 52 -11.47 5.85 -3.72
N ILE A 53 -12.00 4.83 -4.38
CA ILE A 53 -12.09 3.47 -3.83
C ILE A 53 -11.18 2.54 -4.64
N THR A 54 -10.27 1.88 -3.95
CA THR A 54 -9.48 0.77 -4.48
C THR A 54 -10.07 -0.54 -3.97
N THR A 55 -10.53 -1.41 -4.85
CA THR A 55 -10.96 -2.76 -4.51
C THR A 55 -9.83 -3.74 -4.79
N SER A 56 -9.59 -4.65 -3.86
CA SER A 56 -8.51 -5.64 -3.96
C SER A 56 -9.01 -7.04 -3.65
N VAL A 57 -8.48 -8.00 -4.41
CA VAL A 57 -8.74 -9.43 -4.29
C VAL A 57 -7.42 -10.19 -4.32
N TYR A 58 -7.45 -11.46 -3.94
CA TYR A 58 -6.29 -12.35 -4.06
C TYR A 58 -6.51 -13.36 -5.20
N THR A 59 -5.40 -13.85 -5.76
CA THR A 59 -5.45 -15.00 -6.66
C THR A 59 -5.67 -16.28 -5.87
N ASP A 60 -6.43 -17.21 -6.46
CA ASP A 60 -6.63 -18.57 -5.96
C ASP A 60 -5.40 -19.47 -6.23
N ALA A 61 -5.51 -20.77 -5.87
CA ALA A 61 -4.45 -21.76 -6.06
C ALA A 61 -4.08 -21.97 -7.55
N ASP A 62 -4.98 -21.64 -8.46
CA ASP A 62 -4.77 -21.70 -9.91
C ASP A 62 -4.27 -20.39 -10.50
N GLY A 63 -4.00 -19.40 -9.65
CA GLY A 63 -3.57 -18.05 -10.03
C GLY A 63 -4.69 -17.20 -10.63
N ASN A 64 -5.96 -17.61 -10.55
CA ASN A 64 -7.07 -16.82 -11.04
C ASN A 64 -7.56 -15.83 -9.98
N TYR A 65 -8.11 -14.70 -10.43
CA TYR A 65 -8.73 -13.70 -9.59
C TYR A 65 -10.08 -13.26 -10.13
N TYR A 66 -10.96 -12.84 -9.24
CA TYR A 66 -12.33 -12.44 -9.56
C TYR A 66 -12.71 -11.24 -8.69
N PHE A 67 -12.99 -10.12 -9.33
CA PHE A 67 -13.57 -8.98 -8.64
C PHE A 67 -15.08 -9.17 -8.43
N PRO A 68 -15.66 -8.59 -7.37
CA PRO A 68 -17.11 -8.44 -7.31
C PRO A 68 -17.59 -7.60 -8.50
N PRO A 69 -18.89 -7.59 -8.81
CA PRO A 69 -19.45 -6.69 -9.81
C PRO A 69 -19.03 -5.24 -9.55
N MET A 70 -18.55 -4.55 -10.60
CA MET A 70 -18.05 -3.19 -10.53
C MET A 70 -18.73 -2.33 -11.61
N PRO A 71 -18.93 -1.00 -11.35
CA PRO A 71 -19.49 -0.09 -12.35
C PRO A 71 -18.66 -0.05 -13.63
N GLU A 72 -19.32 0.25 -14.75
CA GLU A 72 -18.62 0.53 -16.02
C GLU A 72 -17.68 1.73 -15.88
N GLY A 73 -16.52 1.67 -16.53
CA GLY A 73 -15.55 2.76 -16.50
C GLY A 73 -14.13 2.37 -16.87
N GLN A 74 -13.26 3.35 -16.79
CA GLN A 74 -11.82 3.17 -16.96
C GLN A 74 -11.21 2.82 -15.61
N TYR A 75 -10.43 1.75 -15.55
CA TYR A 75 -9.77 1.27 -14.33
C TYR A 75 -8.27 1.18 -14.52
N LYS A 76 -7.54 1.58 -13.50
CA LYS A 76 -6.17 1.12 -13.29
C LYS A 76 -6.22 -0.18 -12.51
N VAL A 77 -5.61 -1.23 -13.06
CA VAL A 77 -5.54 -2.57 -12.46
C VAL A 77 -4.09 -2.92 -12.25
N TRP A 78 -3.75 -3.45 -11.07
CA TRP A 78 -2.38 -3.87 -10.83
C TRP A 78 -2.31 -5.13 -9.99
N ALA A 79 -1.21 -5.88 -10.18
CA ALA A 79 -0.88 -7.02 -9.34
C ALA A 79 0.45 -6.80 -8.63
N GLN A 80 0.52 -7.21 -7.36
CA GLN A 80 1.70 -7.10 -6.53
C GLN A 80 1.85 -8.29 -5.59
N ALA A 81 3.09 -8.74 -5.43
CA ALA A 81 3.47 -9.76 -4.46
C ALA A 81 4.92 -9.51 -4.03
N LEU A 82 5.25 -9.89 -2.79
CA LEU A 82 6.62 -9.81 -2.30
C LEU A 82 7.57 -10.62 -3.20
N GLY A 83 8.70 -10.02 -3.56
CA GLY A 83 9.71 -10.62 -4.43
C GLY A 83 9.40 -10.52 -5.92
N PHE A 84 8.34 -9.82 -6.31
CA PHE A 84 7.98 -9.57 -7.70
C PHE A 84 7.88 -8.07 -8.00
N GLU A 85 8.20 -7.69 -9.23
CA GLU A 85 7.92 -6.35 -9.74
C GLU A 85 6.40 -6.18 -9.87
N ARG A 86 5.90 -5.02 -9.45
CA ARG A 86 4.50 -4.67 -9.67
C ARG A 86 4.22 -4.51 -11.15
N VAL A 87 3.10 -5.03 -11.62
CA VAL A 87 2.59 -4.84 -12.98
C VAL A 87 1.29 -4.04 -12.96
N ASN A 88 1.15 -3.12 -13.90
CA ASN A 88 -0.03 -2.28 -14.07
C ASN A 88 -0.66 -2.54 -15.44
N ALA A 89 -1.98 -2.37 -15.53
CA ALA A 89 -2.76 -2.42 -16.77
C ALA A 89 -3.91 -1.41 -16.72
N ASP A 90 -4.16 -0.71 -17.81
CA ASP A 90 -5.34 0.11 -17.97
C ASP A 90 -6.45 -0.74 -18.59
N VAL A 91 -7.62 -0.75 -17.96
CA VAL A 91 -8.75 -1.60 -18.34
C VAL A 91 -9.99 -0.74 -18.56
N ASN A 92 -10.56 -0.79 -19.74
CA ASN A 92 -11.90 -0.28 -19.99
C ASN A 92 -12.92 -1.39 -19.69
N LEU A 93 -13.68 -1.21 -18.61
CA LEU A 93 -14.71 -2.15 -18.15
C LEU A 93 -16.09 -1.68 -18.66
N SER A 94 -16.40 -1.99 -19.92
CA SER A 94 -17.71 -1.73 -20.55
C SER A 94 -18.55 -3.00 -20.70
N ALA A 95 -18.00 -4.15 -20.39
CA ALA A 95 -18.60 -5.47 -20.35
C ALA A 95 -17.74 -6.37 -19.46
N ASN A 96 -18.21 -7.58 -19.15
CA ASN A 96 -17.40 -8.58 -18.45
C ASN A 96 -16.07 -8.76 -19.16
N ARG A 97 -14.96 -8.60 -18.42
CA ARG A 97 -13.63 -8.59 -19.01
C ARG A 97 -12.67 -9.50 -18.27
N ARG A 98 -11.79 -10.13 -19.05
CA ARG A 98 -10.67 -10.89 -18.52
C ARG A 98 -9.35 -10.17 -18.81
N GLN A 99 -8.55 -9.90 -17.75
CA GLN A 99 -7.24 -9.27 -17.82
C GLN A 99 -6.19 -10.17 -17.17
N ASN A 100 -5.29 -10.75 -17.95
CA ASN A 100 -4.20 -11.55 -17.41
C ASN A 100 -2.98 -10.65 -17.14
N LEU A 101 -2.26 -10.95 -16.06
CA LEU A 101 -1.10 -10.18 -15.59
C LEU A 101 0.11 -11.12 -15.43
N SER A 102 1.30 -10.63 -15.78
CA SER A 102 2.54 -11.40 -15.65
C SER A 102 3.54 -10.65 -14.80
N LEU A 103 3.99 -11.25 -13.70
CA LEU A 103 4.92 -10.67 -12.75
C LEU A 103 6.35 -11.14 -13.01
N ARG A 104 7.31 -10.22 -12.98
CA ARG A 104 8.74 -10.52 -13.03
C ARG A 104 9.31 -10.64 -11.64
N THR A 105 10.14 -11.66 -11.42
CA THR A 105 10.83 -11.86 -10.14
C THR A 105 11.91 -10.79 -9.95
N ILE A 106 11.97 -10.21 -8.75
CA ILE A 106 13.05 -9.31 -8.35
C ILE A 106 14.23 -10.17 -7.87
N ALA A 107 15.38 -10.04 -8.54
CA ALA A 107 16.60 -10.74 -8.13
C ALA A 107 17.34 -10.00 -7.01
N ASP A 108 17.32 -8.66 -7.04
CA ASP A 108 18.06 -7.82 -6.12
C ASP A 108 17.47 -7.86 -4.69
N ALA A 109 18.31 -8.22 -3.73
CA ALA A 109 17.90 -8.37 -2.33
C ALA A 109 17.51 -7.04 -1.67
N GLU A 110 18.14 -5.91 -2.05
CA GLU A 110 17.79 -4.60 -1.50
C GLU A 110 16.46 -4.10 -2.05
N THR A 111 16.15 -4.38 -3.30
CA THR A 111 14.83 -4.08 -3.89
C THR A 111 13.74 -4.91 -3.22
N LYS A 112 13.99 -6.20 -2.94
CA LYS A 112 13.05 -7.02 -2.13
C LYS A 112 12.87 -6.46 -0.72
N TRP A 113 13.97 -6.03 -0.09
CA TRP A 113 13.95 -5.42 1.24
C TRP A 113 13.02 -4.22 1.31
N ARG A 114 13.06 -3.36 0.29
CA ARG A 114 12.21 -2.15 0.21
C ARG A 114 10.72 -2.45 0.06
N GLN A 115 10.36 -3.66 -0.36
CA GLN A 115 8.96 -4.09 -0.45
C GLN A 115 8.37 -4.55 0.89
N LEU A 116 9.22 -4.76 1.91
CA LEU A 116 8.77 -5.33 3.18
C LEU A 116 7.95 -4.31 3.98
N PRO A 117 6.81 -4.73 4.54
CA PRO A 117 6.14 -3.95 5.57
C PRO A 117 7.00 -3.87 6.82
N GLY A 118 6.80 -2.79 7.61
CA GLY A 118 7.64 -2.47 8.75
C GLY A 118 7.81 -3.60 9.77
N GLU A 119 6.77 -4.40 9.98
CA GLU A 119 6.80 -5.55 10.89
C GLU A 119 7.75 -6.67 10.42
N LEU A 120 7.80 -6.94 9.11
CA LEU A 120 8.72 -7.93 8.55
C LEU A 120 10.16 -7.41 8.53
N VAL A 121 10.33 -6.10 8.30
CA VAL A 121 11.63 -5.44 8.45
C VAL A 121 12.14 -5.59 9.88
N MET A 122 11.32 -5.29 10.88
CA MET A 122 11.70 -5.47 12.29
C MET A 122 11.96 -6.92 12.65
N ALA A 123 11.16 -7.86 12.15
CA ALA A 123 11.37 -9.28 12.39
C ALA A 123 12.69 -9.79 11.80
N ALA A 124 13.11 -9.24 10.66
CA ALA A 124 14.34 -9.64 9.97
C ALA A 124 15.63 -9.06 10.61
N LEU A 125 15.52 -8.07 11.49
CA LEU A 125 16.70 -7.52 12.17
C LEU A 125 17.32 -8.58 13.10
N PRO A 126 18.66 -8.74 13.09
CA PRO A 126 19.34 -9.74 13.89
C PRO A 126 19.21 -9.50 15.40
N GLU A 127 19.16 -10.59 16.15
CA GLU A 127 19.15 -10.68 17.61
C GLU A 127 20.21 -11.68 18.07
N GLU A 128 21.47 -11.46 17.65
CA GLU A 128 22.58 -12.39 17.89
C GLU A 128 23.01 -12.45 19.34
N ASN A 129 22.71 -11.39 20.10
CA ASN A 129 23.08 -11.25 21.50
C ASN A 129 22.10 -10.30 22.23
N ALA A 130 22.24 -10.20 23.55
CA ALA A 130 21.37 -9.37 24.39
C ALA A 130 21.41 -7.87 24.01
N GLU A 131 22.54 -7.39 23.50
CA GLU A 131 22.68 -6.00 23.04
C GLU A 131 21.85 -5.75 21.77
N ASP A 132 21.89 -6.66 20.80
CA ASP A 132 21.08 -6.56 19.59
C ASP A 132 19.58 -6.54 19.94
N VAL A 133 19.15 -7.44 20.82
CA VAL A 133 17.76 -7.48 21.31
C VAL A 133 17.36 -6.14 21.94
N HIS A 134 18.22 -5.62 22.81
CA HIS A 134 17.97 -4.33 23.48
C HIS A 134 17.90 -3.16 22.49
N MET A 135 18.82 -3.08 21.54
CA MET A 135 18.83 -2.01 20.53
C MET A 135 17.63 -2.09 19.60
N LYS A 136 17.23 -3.30 19.22
CA LYS A 136 16.02 -3.54 18.43
C LYS A 136 14.76 -3.12 19.18
N GLN A 137 14.67 -3.35 20.50
CA GLN A 137 13.58 -2.86 21.34
C GLN A 137 13.55 -1.32 21.40
N ILE A 138 14.72 -0.68 21.57
CA ILE A 138 14.82 0.78 21.56
C ILE A 138 14.35 1.35 20.22
N LEU A 139 14.79 0.77 19.10
CA LEU A 139 14.36 1.15 17.76
C LEU A 139 12.84 1.03 17.63
N ASN A 140 12.27 -0.11 18.03
CA ASN A 140 10.84 -0.36 17.95
C ASN A 140 10.02 0.63 18.80
N ASN A 141 10.45 0.90 20.01
CA ASN A 141 9.67 1.70 20.95
C ASN A 141 9.81 3.21 20.74
N ASN A 142 10.88 3.67 20.10
CA ASN A 142 11.17 5.10 19.98
C ASN A 142 11.11 5.61 18.54
N CYS A 143 11.22 4.75 17.52
CA CYS A 143 11.29 5.19 16.13
C CYS A 143 10.01 4.92 15.33
N ASN A 144 9.08 4.10 15.86
CA ASN A 144 7.85 3.72 15.15
C ASN A 144 6.66 4.65 15.38
N GLY A 145 6.82 5.68 16.23
CA GLY A 145 5.71 6.58 16.57
C GLY A 145 5.35 7.58 15.47
N CYS A 146 6.29 7.90 14.58
CA CYS A 146 6.11 8.90 13.53
C CYS A 146 6.12 8.30 12.12
N HIS A 147 6.81 7.19 11.92
CA HIS A 147 6.90 6.49 10.63
C HIS A 147 7.19 5.01 10.84
N VAL A 148 6.87 4.19 9.85
CA VAL A 148 7.12 2.75 9.92
C VAL A 148 8.61 2.42 9.78
N PRO A 149 9.10 1.32 10.39
CA PRO A 149 10.51 0.94 10.35
C PRO A 149 11.07 0.77 8.94
N SER A 150 10.26 0.30 7.99
CA SER A 150 10.67 0.12 6.60
C SER A 150 11.14 1.42 5.95
N TYR A 151 10.56 2.57 6.34
CA TYR A 151 10.98 3.87 5.83
C TYR A 151 12.41 4.22 6.24
N ILE A 152 12.78 4.01 7.51
CA ILE A 152 14.14 4.32 7.99
C ILE A 152 15.14 3.31 7.45
N LEU A 153 14.81 2.03 7.57
CA LEU A 153 15.75 0.93 7.34
C LEU A 153 15.95 0.61 5.84
N GLN A 154 15.32 1.37 4.92
CA GLN A 154 15.69 1.35 3.51
C GLN A 154 17.02 2.06 3.22
N PHE A 155 17.45 2.98 4.10
CA PHE A 155 18.70 3.71 3.98
C PHE A 155 19.87 2.91 4.53
N LYS A 156 21.08 3.28 4.10
CA LYS A 156 22.34 2.70 4.55
C LYS A 156 23.30 3.83 4.92
N PHE A 157 23.66 3.88 6.18
CA PHE A 157 24.64 4.83 6.70
C PHE A 157 25.66 4.13 7.58
N ASP A 158 26.86 4.69 7.66
CA ASP A 158 27.83 4.35 8.68
C ASP A 158 27.36 4.81 10.08
N GLU A 159 28.11 4.48 11.12
CA GLU A 159 27.75 4.83 12.49
C GLU A 159 27.58 6.35 12.68
N THR A 160 28.46 7.15 12.07
CA THR A 160 28.38 8.61 12.10
C THR A 160 27.12 9.12 11.41
N GLY A 161 26.78 8.57 10.23
CA GLY A 161 25.58 8.90 9.50
C GLY A 161 24.32 8.58 10.28
N TRP A 162 24.25 7.37 10.88
CA TRP A 162 23.13 6.98 11.74
C TRP A 162 23.00 7.86 12.98
N SER A 163 24.14 8.24 13.61
CA SER A 163 24.12 9.18 14.73
C SER A 163 23.50 10.52 14.35
N ARG A 164 23.83 11.05 13.16
CA ARG A 164 23.25 12.31 12.64
C ARG A 164 21.75 12.18 12.34
N VAL A 165 21.31 11.02 11.84
CA VAL A 165 19.86 10.75 11.65
C VAL A 165 19.14 10.77 12.99
N ILE A 166 19.71 10.14 14.03
CA ILE A 166 19.14 10.15 15.37
C ILE A 166 19.08 11.59 15.94
N ASP A 167 20.14 12.40 15.76
CA ASP A 167 20.14 13.81 16.17
C ASP A 167 19.04 14.61 15.46
N LEU A 168 18.87 14.41 14.16
CA LEU A 168 17.80 15.04 13.38
C LEU A 168 16.42 14.64 13.92
N MET A 169 16.20 13.37 14.24
CA MET A 169 14.93 12.89 14.77
C MET A 169 14.61 13.46 16.15
N LYS A 170 15.59 13.72 17.00
CA LYS A 170 15.40 14.41 18.28
C LYS A 170 14.86 15.83 18.08
N VAL A 171 15.29 16.52 17.04
CA VAL A 171 14.85 17.89 16.72
C VAL A 171 13.46 17.87 16.07
N ILE A 172 13.24 17.01 15.09
CA ILE A 172 11.98 16.93 14.33
C ILE A 172 10.86 16.32 15.18
N GLY A 173 11.17 15.25 15.92
CA GLY A 173 10.23 14.61 16.85
C GLY A 173 9.86 15.51 18.03
N GLY A 174 10.59 16.58 18.23
CA GLY A 174 10.33 17.66 19.18
C GLY A 174 9.32 18.72 18.73
N GLY A 175 8.48 18.48 17.70
CA GLY A 175 7.28 19.30 17.40
C GLY A 175 6.27 19.36 18.55
N LEU A 176 6.65 18.86 19.70
CA LEU A 176 6.10 19.05 21.03
C LEU A 176 6.80 20.29 21.66
N PRO A 177 6.11 21.03 22.57
CA PRO A 177 6.65 22.22 23.18
C PRO A 177 8.10 22.07 23.59
N GLN A 178 8.91 23.12 23.39
CA GLN A 178 10.35 23.15 23.66
C GLN A 178 10.74 22.73 25.09
N ASP A 179 9.78 22.55 25.96
CA ASP A 179 9.95 22.22 27.39
C ASP A 179 9.87 20.71 27.69
N ARG A 180 9.68 19.83 26.70
CA ARG A 180 9.82 18.40 26.96
C ARG A 180 11.30 18.03 27.04
N PRO A 181 11.72 17.37 28.12
CA PRO A 181 13.09 16.85 28.19
C PRO A 181 13.35 15.99 26.99
N ALA A 182 14.46 16.22 26.29
CA ALA A 182 14.89 15.39 25.17
C ALA A 182 14.74 13.92 25.57
N ASN A 183 14.27 13.06 24.66
CA ASN A 183 14.06 11.65 24.95
C ASN A 183 15.37 11.05 25.52
N GLN A 184 15.44 10.96 26.83
CA GLN A 184 16.63 10.53 27.56
C GLN A 184 17.07 9.14 27.12
N ILE A 185 16.12 8.25 26.80
CA ILE A 185 16.41 6.89 26.32
C ILE A 185 17.22 6.96 25.02
N MET A 186 16.83 7.84 24.10
CA MET A 186 17.56 8.03 22.84
C MET A 186 18.93 8.67 23.05
N GLN A 187 19.05 9.63 23.97
CA GLN A 187 20.36 10.22 24.31
C GLN A 187 21.32 9.20 24.92
N MET A 188 20.85 8.44 25.90
CA MET A 188 21.68 7.44 26.61
C MET A 188 22.12 6.29 25.69
N ASN A 189 21.35 5.97 24.65
CA ASN A 189 21.61 4.84 23.78
C ASN A 189 22.05 5.23 22.37
N GLN A 190 22.24 6.52 22.07
CA GLN A 190 22.53 6.99 20.72
C GLN A 190 23.73 6.30 20.08
N GLN A 191 24.85 6.23 20.78
CA GLN A 191 26.06 5.58 20.26
C GLN A 191 25.83 4.09 20.00
N ARG A 192 25.25 3.37 20.97
CA ARG A 192 24.95 1.94 20.86
C ARG A 192 23.97 1.65 19.74
N LEU A 193 22.91 2.47 19.62
CA LEU A 193 21.92 2.36 18.56
C LEU A 193 22.52 2.68 17.19
N SER A 194 23.38 3.69 17.08
CA SER A 194 24.08 4.01 15.83
C SER A 194 25.00 2.87 15.39
N ALA A 195 25.74 2.26 16.32
CA ALA A 195 26.58 1.10 16.05
C ALA A 195 25.74 -0.11 15.58
N TYR A 196 24.60 -0.39 16.26
CA TYR A 196 23.70 -1.44 15.85
C TYR A 196 23.12 -1.19 14.45
N LEU A 197 22.64 0.02 14.18
CA LEU A 197 22.12 0.40 12.87
C LEU A 197 23.19 0.31 11.78
N ALA A 198 24.44 0.71 12.06
CA ALA A 198 25.55 0.54 11.13
C ALA A 198 25.90 -0.93 10.88
N LYS A 199 25.79 -1.80 11.89
CA LYS A 199 25.93 -3.24 11.75
C LYS A 199 24.89 -3.82 10.79
N VAL A 200 23.62 -3.47 10.96
CA VAL A 200 22.51 -4.08 10.23
C VAL A 200 22.16 -3.38 8.91
N ARG A 201 22.40 -2.08 8.82
CA ARG A 201 22.14 -1.23 7.65
C ARG A 201 23.29 -0.25 7.40
N GLY A 202 24.52 -0.72 7.48
CA GLY A 202 25.71 0.01 7.05
C GLY A 202 25.89 -0.02 5.53
N PRO A 203 26.80 0.83 4.97
CA PRO A 203 27.06 0.90 3.53
C PRO A 203 27.41 -0.46 2.90
N ASN A 204 28.14 -1.27 3.64
CA ASN A 204 28.62 -2.59 3.20
C ASN A 204 27.78 -3.77 3.75
N SER A 205 26.71 -3.51 4.51
CA SER A 205 25.81 -4.57 4.97
C SER A 205 25.00 -5.13 3.81
N GLY A 206 24.83 -6.45 3.76
CA GLY A 206 23.82 -7.06 2.91
C GLY A 206 22.40 -6.73 3.38
N ALA A 207 21.39 -7.06 2.57
CA ALA A 207 20.02 -7.05 3.06
C ALA A 207 19.88 -8.14 4.13
N PRO A 208 19.25 -7.85 5.29
CA PRO A 208 18.97 -8.88 6.28
C PRO A 208 18.13 -10.02 5.70
N LYS A 209 18.25 -11.21 6.30
CA LYS A 209 17.48 -12.37 5.85
C LYS A 209 15.99 -12.14 6.03
N ILE A 210 15.27 -12.10 4.92
CA ILE A 210 13.82 -11.90 4.93
C ILE A 210 13.14 -13.16 5.44
N VAL A 211 12.26 -13.01 6.43
CA VAL A 211 11.32 -14.05 6.87
C VAL A 211 10.04 -13.87 6.06
N GLU A 212 9.89 -14.65 5.00
CA GLU A 212 8.68 -14.61 4.18
C GLU A 212 7.50 -15.21 4.96
N ARG A 213 6.38 -14.51 4.97
CA ARG A 213 5.11 -15.08 5.41
C ARG A 213 4.43 -15.78 4.24
N PRO A 214 3.74 -16.89 4.47
CA PRO A 214 2.96 -17.52 3.41
C PRO A 214 1.92 -16.51 2.88
N ARG A 215 1.74 -16.51 1.58
CA ARG A 215 0.70 -15.70 0.92
C ARG A 215 -0.70 -16.24 1.30
N PRO A 216 -1.73 -15.38 1.29
CA PRO A 216 -3.09 -15.83 1.52
C PRO A 216 -3.47 -16.99 0.60
N SER A 217 -4.05 -18.05 1.14
CA SER A 217 -4.48 -19.23 0.38
C SER A 217 -5.79 -19.79 0.95
N GLY A 218 -6.50 -20.63 0.21
CA GLY A 218 -7.77 -21.21 0.63
C GLY A 218 -8.82 -20.14 0.95
N GLU A 219 -9.45 -20.21 2.12
CA GLU A 219 -10.46 -19.25 2.57
C GLU A 219 -9.90 -17.84 2.72
N ALA A 220 -8.65 -17.69 3.17
CA ALA A 220 -8.01 -16.37 3.30
C ALA A 220 -7.82 -15.66 1.95
N ALA A 221 -7.72 -16.38 0.85
CA ALA A 221 -7.64 -15.82 -0.50
C ALA A 221 -9.00 -15.36 -1.07
N ARG A 222 -10.12 -15.67 -0.41
CA ARG A 222 -11.46 -15.27 -0.85
C ARG A 222 -11.90 -13.91 -0.32
N VAL A 223 -11.06 -13.26 0.49
CA VAL A 223 -11.37 -11.95 1.06
C VAL A 223 -11.30 -10.88 -0.04
N VAL A 224 -12.34 -10.06 -0.11
CA VAL A 224 -12.36 -8.81 -0.87
C VAL A 224 -12.24 -7.66 0.13
N TRP A 225 -11.33 -6.74 -0.12
CA TRP A 225 -11.17 -5.57 0.74
C TRP A 225 -11.12 -4.29 -0.08
N GLN A 226 -11.54 -3.21 0.56
CA GLN A 226 -11.60 -1.89 -0.07
C GLN A 226 -10.83 -0.89 0.76
N LEU A 227 -10.05 -0.07 0.05
CA LEU A 227 -9.35 1.05 0.63
C LEU A 227 -9.99 2.34 0.10
N TYR A 228 -10.30 3.24 1.00
CA TYR A 228 -10.92 4.53 0.70
C TYR A 228 -9.87 5.62 0.83
N ASP A 229 -9.68 6.41 -0.23
CA ASP A 229 -8.85 7.60 -0.15
C ASP A 229 -9.59 8.65 0.68
N VAL A 230 -8.96 9.10 1.74
CA VAL A 230 -9.48 10.18 2.57
C VAL A 230 -8.88 11.48 2.05
N GLU A 231 -9.73 12.43 1.67
CA GLU A 231 -9.25 13.77 1.32
C GLU A 231 -8.44 14.35 2.49
N ARG A 232 -7.22 14.77 2.19
CA ARG A 232 -6.43 15.53 3.15
C ARG A 232 -7.12 16.88 3.31
N VAL A 233 -7.61 17.16 4.52
CA VAL A 233 -8.12 18.50 4.86
C VAL A 233 -6.93 19.46 4.79
N PRO A 234 -6.91 20.44 3.88
CA PRO A 234 -5.74 21.30 3.64
C PRO A 234 -5.26 22.05 4.88
N ASP A 235 -6.14 22.28 5.86
CA ASP A 235 -5.90 23.11 7.05
C ASP A 235 -5.78 22.34 8.37
N ALA A 236 -5.81 21.01 8.36
CA ALA A 236 -5.38 20.25 9.52
C ALA A 236 -3.88 20.46 9.66
N GLY A 237 -3.52 21.59 10.26
CA GLY A 237 -2.18 22.18 10.33
C GLY A 237 -1.09 21.14 10.29
N ALA A 238 -0.24 21.20 9.29
CA ALA A 238 0.77 20.24 8.87
C ALA A 238 1.81 19.90 9.94
N ARG A 239 1.38 19.36 11.05
CA ARG A 239 2.24 18.77 12.09
C ARG A 239 2.36 17.26 11.97
N PHE A 240 1.64 16.65 11.04
CA PHE A 240 1.96 15.31 10.61
C PHE A 240 3.01 15.42 9.52
N LEU A 241 4.23 15.08 9.86
CA LEU A 241 5.20 14.66 8.86
C LEU A 241 4.46 13.68 7.94
N PRO A 242 4.60 13.82 6.62
CA PRO A 242 4.01 12.82 5.74
C PRO A 242 4.46 11.47 6.28
N GLY A 243 3.50 10.64 6.64
CA GLY A 243 3.77 9.24 6.90
C GLY A 243 4.62 8.72 5.76
N PRO A 244 5.28 7.57 5.90
CA PRO A 244 6.05 7.01 4.81
C PRO A 244 5.18 7.13 3.57
N ALA A 245 5.80 7.59 2.47
CA ALA A 245 5.08 7.66 1.23
C ALA A 245 4.42 6.29 1.03
N THR A 246 3.19 6.17 1.51
CA THR A 246 2.35 5.08 1.12
C THR A 246 2.38 5.22 -0.37
N LEU A 247 2.94 4.21 -1.06
CA LEU A 247 2.77 4.10 -2.49
C LEU A 247 1.35 4.54 -2.75
N ASP A 248 1.18 5.61 -3.50
CA ASP A 248 -0.15 6.08 -3.83
C ASP A 248 -0.97 4.86 -4.20
N ASN A 249 -2.20 4.78 -3.67
CA ASN A 249 -3.05 3.61 -3.89
C ASN A 249 -3.25 3.29 -5.37
N ASP A 250 -2.90 4.21 -6.26
CA ASP A 250 -2.89 4.03 -7.72
C ASP A 250 -1.52 3.57 -8.26
N GLY A 251 -0.47 3.49 -7.40
CA GLY A 251 0.86 3.03 -7.79
C GLY A 251 1.69 4.03 -8.57
N THR A 252 1.32 5.28 -8.54
CA THR A 252 2.18 6.38 -8.96
C THR A 252 2.91 6.93 -7.75
N ASN A 253 4.22 7.19 -7.87
CA ASN A 253 4.97 7.99 -6.88
C ASN A 253 4.58 9.44 -7.04
#